data_57186ccefd3b64b2d30ac0439f8809fb
#
_entry.id   57186ccefd3b64b2d30ac0439f8809fb
#
_cell.length_a   1.000
_cell.length_b   1.000
_cell.length_c   1.000
_cell.angle_alpha   90.00
_cell.angle_beta   90.00
_cell.angle_gamma   90.00
#
_symmetry.space_group_name_H-M   'P 1'
#
loop_
_entity.id
_entity.type
_entity.pdbx_description
1 polymer ?
#
loop_
_entity_poly.entity_id
_entity_poly.type
_entity_poly.pdbx_seq_one_letter_code
_entity_poly.pdbx_strand_id
1 'polypeptide(L)'
;ELLPHYATAEIEFCRLLSEPGSGSDLASVTTKAVRDGDDFVVTGQKIWSSASHFANWYHVLVRTDPEAPKHRGITYLAMQIKDGDGNQTEGVTLRPLYDFLGRRRWNEVFMDEVRVPKNLMIGEVNRGWYAAMTTLNFERTGGAAASAGSLGVLDRSVAEMRRTKFA
;
A
#
# COMPACT_ATOMS: atom_id res chain seq x y z
N GLU A 1 15.07 1.81 12.60
CA GLU A 1 14.74 0.70 13.51
C GLU A 1 14.01 -0.46 12.82
N LEU A 2 13.10 -0.23 11.83
CA LEU A 2 12.33 -1.29 11.15
C LEU A 2 13.10 -2.05 10.06
N LEU A 3 14.14 -1.46 9.46
CA LEU A 3 14.85 -2.04 8.31
C LEU A 3 15.47 -3.42 8.56
N PRO A 4 16.10 -3.73 9.72
CA PRO A 4 16.61 -5.08 9.96
C PRO A 4 15.50 -6.15 9.95
N HIS A 5 14.36 -5.87 10.55
CA HIS A 5 13.21 -6.77 10.62
C HIS A 5 12.55 -6.97 9.24
N TYR A 6 12.60 -5.95 8.39
CA TYR A 6 12.16 -6.08 7.01
C TYR A 6 13.10 -6.98 6.20
N ALA A 7 14.43 -6.87 6.41
CA ALA A 7 15.40 -7.69 5.73
C ALA A 7 15.33 -9.18 6.11
N THR A 8 14.86 -9.49 7.31
CA THR A 8 14.64 -10.86 7.80
C THR A 8 13.23 -11.40 7.53
N ALA A 9 12.38 -10.63 6.84
CA ALA A 9 10.96 -10.92 6.59
C ALA A 9 10.10 -11.10 7.86
N GLU A 10 10.54 -10.59 9.00
CA GLU A 10 9.73 -10.47 10.22
C GLU A 10 8.64 -9.39 10.06
N ILE A 11 8.91 -8.40 9.22
CA ILE A 11 7.99 -7.34 8.84
C ILE A 11 7.62 -7.49 7.37
N GLU A 12 6.35 -7.67 7.12
CA GLU A 12 5.75 -7.65 5.78
C GLU A 12 4.92 -6.39 5.60
N PHE A 13 5.30 -5.54 4.64
CA PHE A 13 4.60 -4.31 4.34
C PHE A 13 3.60 -4.47 3.19
N CYS A 14 2.41 -3.90 3.39
CA CYS A 14 1.49 -3.58 2.31
C CYS A 14 1.35 -2.06 2.17
N ARG A 15 1.10 -1.59 0.96
CA ARG A 15 0.88 -0.16 0.69
C ARG A 15 -0.61 0.15 0.66
N LEU A 16 -0.99 1.15 1.45
CA LEU A 16 -2.33 1.71 1.49
C LEU A 16 -2.32 3.11 0.85
N LEU A 17 -2.47 3.15 -0.46
CA LEU A 17 -2.40 4.38 -1.24
C LEU A 17 -3.79 4.81 -1.69
N SER A 18 -4.43 4.03 -2.56
CA SER A 18 -5.71 4.37 -3.20
C SER A 18 -6.89 4.40 -2.23
N GLU A 19 -7.84 5.28 -2.51
CA GLU A 19 -9.13 5.38 -1.83
C GLU A 19 -10.26 5.23 -2.86
N PRO A 20 -11.52 5.00 -2.44
CA PRO A 20 -12.63 4.90 -3.38
C PRO A 20 -12.75 6.09 -4.33
N GLY A 21 -12.44 7.30 -3.87
CA GLY A 21 -12.46 8.54 -4.65
C GLY A 21 -11.09 8.98 -5.20
N SER A 22 -10.01 8.25 -4.92
CA SER A 22 -8.63 8.69 -5.23
C SER A 22 -7.75 7.51 -5.63
N GLY A 23 -7.58 7.32 -6.92
CA GLY A 23 -6.70 6.31 -7.50
C GLY A 23 -5.66 6.96 -8.40
N SER A 24 -6.03 7.27 -9.66
CA SER A 24 -5.13 7.98 -10.59
C SER A 24 -4.78 9.38 -10.09
N ASP A 25 -5.73 10.10 -9.49
CA ASP A 25 -5.47 11.34 -8.76
C ASP A 25 -5.13 11.03 -7.29
N LEU A 26 -4.03 10.33 -7.07
CA LEU A 26 -3.58 9.90 -5.74
C LEU A 26 -3.35 11.09 -4.79
N ALA A 27 -3.02 12.27 -5.31
CA ALA A 27 -2.83 13.45 -4.49
C ALA A 27 -4.14 13.96 -3.84
N SER A 28 -5.29 13.43 -4.23
CA SER A 28 -6.61 13.74 -3.67
C SER A 28 -7.01 12.83 -2.50
N VAL A 29 -6.08 12.09 -1.90
CA VAL A 29 -6.38 11.27 -0.71
C VAL A 29 -7.00 12.10 0.40
N THR A 30 -8.01 11.51 1.05
CA THR A 30 -8.83 12.13 2.09
C THR A 30 -8.71 11.44 3.45
N THR A 31 -8.13 10.22 3.51
CA THR A 31 -7.82 9.57 4.78
C THR A 31 -7.06 10.55 5.66
N LYS A 32 -7.68 11.03 6.72
CA LYS A 32 -7.13 12.07 7.58
C LYS A 32 -6.19 11.50 8.63
N ALA A 33 -5.20 12.29 9.02
CA ALA A 33 -4.40 12.05 10.21
C ALA A 33 -4.30 13.35 11.01
N VAL A 34 -4.77 13.33 12.22
CA VAL A 34 -4.74 14.47 13.14
C VAL A 34 -3.66 14.20 14.18
N ARG A 35 -2.83 15.21 14.44
CA ARG A 35 -1.82 15.09 15.48
C ARG A 35 -2.46 15.18 16.86
N ASP A 36 -2.15 14.21 17.70
CA ASP A 36 -2.56 14.16 19.11
C ASP A 36 -1.34 13.79 19.97
N GLY A 37 -0.71 14.82 20.54
CA GLY A 37 0.56 14.68 21.28
C GLY A 37 1.69 14.16 20.40
N ASP A 38 2.17 12.98 20.74
CA ASP A 38 3.25 12.29 20.03
C ASP A 38 2.75 11.26 18.99
N ASP A 39 1.42 11.21 18.77
CA ASP A 39 0.80 10.31 17.82
C ASP A 39 0.12 11.06 16.67
N PHE A 40 -0.15 10.32 15.60
CA PHE A 40 -1.17 10.64 14.60
C PHE A 40 -2.39 9.74 14.81
N VAL A 41 -3.57 10.32 14.85
CA VAL A 41 -4.85 9.60 14.87
C VAL A 41 -5.37 9.53 13.45
N VAL A 42 -5.42 8.32 12.90
CA VAL A 42 -5.72 8.06 11.49
C VAL A 42 -7.15 7.55 11.34
N THR A 43 -7.95 8.23 10.50
CA THR A 43 -9.32 7.82 10.18
C THR A 43 -9.56 7.93 8.68
N GLY A 44 -10.09 6.87 8.07
CA GLY A 44 -10.42 6.84 6.65
C GLY A 44 -10.50 5.43 6.09
N GLN A 45 -10.48 5.35 4.75
CA GLN A 45 -10.64 4.10 4.02
C GLN A 45 -9.61 4.02 2.89
N LYS A 46 -9.02 2.84 2.73
CA LYS A 46 -8.18 2.50 1.58
C LYS A 46 -8.79 1.32 0.83
N ILE A 47 -8.49 1.23 -0.45
CA ILE A 47 -9.02 0.17 -1.33
C ILE A 47 -7.94 -0.35 -2.28
N TRP A 48 -8.20 -1.50 -2.87
CA TRP A 48 -7.30 -2.21 -3.80
C TRP A 48 -5.97 -2.61 -3.15
N SER A 49 -5.99 -2.83 -1.84
CA SER A 49 -4.79 -3.18 -1.08
C SER A 49 -4.43 -4.65 -1.26
N SER A 50 -3.51 -4.91 -2.21
CA SER A 50 -3.03 -6.27 -2.50
C SER A 50 -2.30 -6.85 -1.28
N ALA A 51 -2.57 -8.11 -0.97
CA ALA A 51 -1.90 -8.86 0.10
C ALA A 51 -1.99 -8.25 1.52
N SER A 52 -2.81 -7.22 1.73
CA SER A 52 -2.93 -6.55 3.04
C SER A 52 -3.41 -7.46 4.18
N HIS A 53 -4.04 -8.60 3.87
CA HIS A 53 -4.46 -9.58 4.87
C HIS A 53 -3.31 -10.47 5.36
N PHE A 54 -2.19 -10.53 4.63
CA PHE A 54 -0.97 -11.23 5.06
C PHE A 54 -0.03 -10.29 5.82
N ALA A 55 0.08 -9.04 5.36
CA ALA A 55 0.97 -8.06 5.95
C ALA A 55 0.68 -7.80 7.44
N ASN A 56 1.72 -7.47 8.19
CA ASN A 56 1.64 -7.04 9.58
C ASN A 56 1.93 -5.55 9.75
N TRP A 57 2.39 -4.88 8.70
CA TRP A 57 2.63 -3.43 8.63
C TRP A 57 2.09 -2.82 7.35
N TYR A 58 1.67 -1.57 7.43
CA TYR A 58 1.21 -0.79 6.28
C TYR A 58 2.03 0.48 6.08
N HIS A 59 2.33 0.79 4.83
CA HIS A 59 2.70 2.14 4.43
C HIS A 59 1.44 2.89 4.00
N VAL A 60 1.08 3.94 4.72
CA VAL A 60 -0.20 4.66 4.54
C VAL A 60 0.04 6.10 4.12
N LEU A 61 -0.56 6.54 3.02
CA LEU A 61 -0.67 7.95 2.67
C LEU A 61 -1.89 8.56 3.36
N VAL A 62 -1.68 9.63 4.11
CA VAL A 62 -2.71 10.32 4.90
C VAL A 62 -2.69 11.82 4.66
N ARG A 63 -3.86 12.46 4.77
CA ARG A 63 -4.03 13.90 4.72
C ARG A 63 -3.82 14.48 6.12
N THR A 64 -2.73 15.22 6.30
CA THR A 64 -2.40 15.91 7.57
C THR A 64 -2.71 17.40 7.53
N ASP A 65 -2.79 17.99 6.33
CA ASP A 65 -3.19 19.38 6.12
C ASP A 65 -4.16 19.47 4.93
N PRO A 66 -5.47 19.62 5.19
CA PRO A 66 -6.49 19.71 4.15
C PRO A 66 -6.46 21.05 3.39
N GLU A 67 -5.89 22.11 3.97
CA GLU A 67 -5.84 23.44 3.37
C GLU A 67 -4.61 23.64 2.46
N ALA A 68 -3.61 22.78 2.59
CA ALA A 68 -2.42 22.84 1.77
C ALA A 68 -2.70 22.40 0.31
N PRO A 69 -1.90 22.89 -0.66
CA PRO A 69 -1.92 22.34 -2.02
C PRO A 69 -1.79 20.81 -2.01
N LYS A 70 -2.52 20.14 -2.90
CA LYS A 70 -2.72 18.67 -2.92
C LYS A 70 -1.48 17.83 -2.52
N HIS A 71 -0.31 18.13 -3.10
CA HIS A 71 0.91 17.36 -2.86
C HIS A 71 1.67 17.73 -1.57
N ARG A 72 1.27 18.82 -0.91
CA ARG A 72 1.97 19.39 0.25
C ARG A 72 1.24 19.18 1.58
N GLY A 73 0.09 18.56 1.59
CA GLY A 73 -0.67 18.28 2.80
C GLY A 73 -0.74 16.79 3.11
N ILE A 74 0.16 15.99 2.57
CA ILE A 74 0.18 14.54 2.68
C ILE A 74 1.39 14.10 3.49
N THR A 75 1.16 13.23 4.47
CA THR A 75 2.20 12.55 5.24
C THR A 75 2.21 11.06 4.93
N TYR A 76 3.36 10.42 5.03
CA TYR A 76 3.52 8.99 4.81
C TYR A 76 3.90 8.33 6.12
N LEU A 77 3.11 7.34 6.54
CA LEU A 77 3.26 6.69 7.84
C LEU A 77 3.53 5.20 7.65
N ALA A 78 4.37 4.62 8.51
CA ALA A 78 4.43 3.19 8.74
C ALA A 78 3.47 2.87 9.90
N MET A 79 2.48 2.03 9.66
CA MET A 79 1.43 1.70 10.64
C MET A 79 1.44 0.20 10.89
N GLN A 80 1.61 -0.21 12.13
CA GLN A 80 1.46 -1.59 12.53
C GLN A 80 -0.01 -1.97 12.55
N ILE A 81 -0.35 -3.14 12.01
CA ILE A 81 -1.73 -3.62 11.93
C ILE A 81 -1.94 -4.97 12.58
N LYS A 82 -0.86 -5.65 12.87
CA LYS A 82 -0.87 -6.85 13.71
C LYS A 82 0.30 -6.76 14.68
N ASP A 83 0.06 -7.15 15.91
CA ASP A 83 1.12 -7.32 16.90
C ASP A 83 1.92 -8.62 16.65
N GLY A 84 2.92 -8.88 17.50
CA GLY A 84 3.75 -10.08 17.43
C GLY A 84 2.98 -11.40 17.61
N ASP A 85 1.80 -11.34 18.23
CA ASP A 85 0.90 -12.49 18.44
C ASP A 85 -0.12 -12.64 17.30
N GLY A 86 -0.11 -11.72 16.31
CA GLY A 86 -1.01 -11.73 15.17
C GLY A 86 -2.37 -11.10 15.42
N ASN A 87 -2.60 -10.48 16.58
CA ASN A 87 -3.84 -9.76 16.86
C ASN A 87 -3.88 -8.47 16.05
N GLN A 88 -5.05 -8.17 15.50
CA GLN A 88 -5.25 -6.97 14.70
C GLN A 88 -5.27 -5.72 15.59
N THR A 89 -4.60 -4.66 15.14
CA THR A 89 -4.60 -3.34 15.78
C THR A 89 -6.04 -2.82 15.89
N GLU A 90 -6.38 -2.29 17.04
CA GLU A 90 -7.68 -1.67 17.31
C GLU A 90 -7.98 -0.56 16.27
N GLY A 91 -9.22 -0.47 15.85
CA GLY A 91 -9.66 0.50 14.83
C GLY A 91 -9.37 0.09 13.38
N VAL A 92 -8.64 -1.00 13.12
CA VAL A 92 -8.41 -1.49 11.75
C VAL A 92 -9.41 -2.59 11.40
N THR A 93 -10.07 -2.46 10.26
CA THR A 93 -10.97 -3.49 9.71
C THR A 93 -10.63 -3.77 8.26
N LEU A 94 -10.51 -5.05 7.90
CA LEU A 94 -10.29 -5.50 6.54
C LEU A 94 -11.56 -6.14 5.97
N ARG A 95 -11.97 -5.67 4.78
CA ARG A 95 -13.03 -6.29 3.99
C ARG A 95 -12.44 -6.87 2.71
N PRO A 96 -12.60 -8.18 2.46
CA PRO A 96 -12.05 -8.82 1.26
C PRO A 96 -12.74 -8.34 -0.02
N LEU A 97 -11.96 -8.15 -1.08
CA LEU A 97 -12.42 -7.97 -2.45
C LEU A 97 -12.01 -9.20 -3.27
N TYR A 98 -12.95 -9.75 -3.98
CA TYR A 98 -12.76 -10.96 -4.78
C TYR A 98 -12.69 -10.64 -6.27
N ASP A 99 -11.83 -11.36 -6.98
CA ASP A 99 -11.81 -11.31 -8.44
C ASP A 99 -12.99 -12.14 -9.02
N PHE A 100 -13.16 -12.11 -10.34
CA PHE A 100 -14.25 -12.83 -11.03
C PHE A 100 -14.10 -14.37 -10.94
N LEU A 101 -12.97 -14.88 -10.48
CA LEU A 101 -12.74 -16.30 -10.18
C LEU A 101 -13.02 -16.64 -8.71
N GLY A 102 -13.54 -15.70 -7.91
CA GLY A 102 -13.81 -15.89 -6.49
C GLY A 102 -12.57 -15.90 -5.60
N ARG A 103 -11.40 -15.44 -6.09
CA ARG A 103 -10.17 -15.39 -5.30
C ARG A 103 -10.05 -14.05 -4.59
N ARG A 104 -9.70 -14.07 -3.30
CA ARG A 104 -9.38 -12.86 -2.54
C ARG A 104 -8.05 -12.28 -3.05
N ARG A 105 -8.13 -11.20 -3.79
CA ARG A 105 -6.96 -10.53 -4.39
C ARG A 105 -6.58 -9.28 -3.66
N TRP A 106 -7.58 -8.52 -3.24
CA TRP A 106 -7.43 -7.21 -2.63
C TRP A 106 -8.29 -7.11 -1.38
N ASN A 107 -8.13 -6.02 -0.66
CA ASN A 107 -8.99 -5.67 0.44
C ASN A 107 -9.32 -4.18 0.41
N GLU A 108 -10.47 -3.83 0.97
CA GLU A 108 -10.70 -2.54 1.58
C GLU A 108 -10.13 -2.57 2.99
N VAL A 109 -9.55 -1.45 3.40
CA VAL A 109 -9.00 -1.28 4.75
C VAL A 109 -9.62 -0.03 5.35
N PHE A 110 -10.38 -0.23 6.42
CA PHE A 110 -10.98 0.85 7.19
C PHE A 110 -10.11 1.11 8.41
N MET A 111 -9.91 2.38 8.70
CA MET A 111 -9.17 2.87 9.85
C MET A 111 -10.10 3.81 10.63
N ASP A 112 -10.35 3.50 11.88
CA ASP A 112 -11.18 4.28 12.78
C ASP A 112 -10.36 4.66 14.01
N GLU A 113 -9.91 5.90 14.05
CA GLU A 113 -9.09 6.49 15.10
C GLU A 113 -7.81 5.69 15.45
N VAL A 114 -7.19 5.07 14.44
CA VAL A 114 -5.96 4.27 14.65
C VAL A 114 -4.80 5.17 15.05
N ARG A 115 -4.19 4.88 16.19
CA ARG A 115 -3.02 5.62 16.70
C ARG A 115 -1.73 5.14 16.07
N VAL A 116 -0.97 6.07 15.52
CA VAL A 116 0.34 5.82 14.89
C VAL A 116 1.38 6.74 15.52
N PRO A 117 2.37 6.22 16.23
CA PRO A 117 3.44 7.01 16.82
C PRO A 117 4.18 7.86 15.77
N LYS A 118 4.52 9.10 16.12
CA LYS A 118 5.19 10.04 15.19
C LYS A 118 6.55 9.55 14.68
N ASN A 119 7.25 8.73 15.45
CA ASN A 119 8.53 8.16 15.05
C ASN A 119 8.39 7.09 13.94
N LEU A 120 7.17 6.66 13.63
CA LEU A 120 6.84 5.81 12.50
C LEU A 120 6.48 6.59 11.22
N MET A 121 6.69 7.89 11.23
CA MET A 121 6.56 8.73 10.04
C MET A 121 7.75 8.51 9.09
N ILE A 122 7.44 8.35 7.82
CA ILE A 122 8.43 8.18 6.75
C ILE A 122 8.69 9.54 6.11
N GLY A 123 9.86 10.11 6.38
CA GLY A 123 10.24 11.45 5.94
C GLY A 123 9.70 12.53 6.89
N GLU A 124 9.08 13.58 6.36
CA GLU A 124 8.62 14.76 7.08
C GLU A 124 7.11 14.94 6.97
N VAL A 125 6.50 15.60 7.96
CA VAL A 125 5.08 16.01 7.91
C VAL A 125 4.80 16.83 6.66
N ASN A 126 3.68 16.54 6.00
CA ASN A 126 3.23 17.21 4.77
C ASN A 126 4.16 17.02 3.55
N ARG A 127 5.16 16.14 3.66
CA ARG A 127 6.13 15.81 2.59
C ARG A 127 6.04 14.36 2.12
N GLY A 128 5.08 13.60 2.62
CA GLY A 128 4.92 12.17 2.33
C GLY A 128 4.66 11.84 0.86
N TRP A 129 4.13 12.77 0.08
CA TRP A 129 3.98 12.62 -1.37
C TRP A 129 5.30 12.25 -2.05
N TYR A 130 6.37 12.96 -1.71
CA TYR A 130 7.67 12.74 -2.34
C TYR A 130 8.28 11.39 -1.99
N ALA A 131 8.13 10.95 -0.73
CA ALA A 131 8.55 9.64 -0.28
C ALA A 131 7.78 8.51 -1.00
N ALA A 132 6.45 8.66 -1.14
CA ALA A 132 5.61 7.71 -1.85
C ALA A 132 5.95 7.63 -3.34
N MET A 133 6.23 8.75 -4.00
CA MET A 133 6.66 8.77 -5.40
C MET A 133 8.00 8.06 -5.61
N THR A 134 8.94 8.18 -4.68
CA THR A 134 10.18 7.42 -4.71
C THR A 134 9.89 5.92 -4.68
N THR A 135 9.05 5.44 -3.78
CA THR A 135 8.64 4.04 -3.69
C THR A 135 7.98 3.55 -4.98
N LEU A 136 7.06 4.33 -5.56
CA LEU A 136 6.37 3.98 -6.80
C LEU A 136 7.31 3.96 -8.02
N ASN A 137 8.33 4.81 -8.05
CA ASN A 137 9.34 4.79 -9.11
C ASN A 137 10.17 3.50 -9.07
N PHE A 138 10.58 3.05 -7.88
CA PHE A 138 11.26 1.76 -7.74
C PHE A 138 10.38 0.58 -8.14
N GLU A 139 9.08 0.61 -7.83
CA GLU A 139 8.14 -0.42 -8.26
C GLU A 139 8.04 -0.53 -9.78
N ARG A 140 7.99 0.61 -10.48
CA ARG A 140 7.95 0.63 -11.96
C ARG A 140 9.18 -0.04 -12.59
N THR A 141 10.36 0.15 -12.02
CA THR A 141 11.59 -0.49 -12.51
C THR A 141 11.57 -2.00 -12.25
N GLY A 142 11.05 -2.45 -11.12
CA GLY A 142 10.84 -3.89 -10.83
C GLY A 142 9.84 -4.53 -11.79
N GLY A 143 8.77 -3.82 -12.18
CA GLY A 143 7.80 -4.26 -13.17
C GLY A 143 8.40 -4.48 -14.56
N ALA A 144 9.39 -3.69 -14.96
CA ALA A 144 10.09 -3.88 -16.23
C ALA A 144 10.87 -5.21 -16.29
N ALA A 145 11.51 -5.60 -15.19
CA ALA A 145 12.21 -6.90 -15.11
C ALA A 145 11.22 -8.09 -15.15
N ALA A 146 10.06 -7.98 -14.51
CA ALA A 146 9.01 -8.99 -14.57
C ALA A 146 8.41 -9.11 -15.99
N SER A 147 8.30 -7.99 -16.72
CA SER A 147 7.82 -7.98 -18.11
C SER A 147 8.72 -8.72 -19.05
N ALA A 148 10.04 -8.66 -18.86
CA ALA A 148 11.01 -9.41 -19.66
C ALA A 148 10.82 -10.94 -19.54
N GLY A 149 10.50 -11.43 -18.35
CA GLY A 149 10.13 -12.83 -18.11
C GLY A 149 8.84 -13.24 -18.85
N SER A 150 7.85 -12.33 -18.88
CA SER A 150 6.58 -12.58 -19.57
C SER A 150 6.71 -12.65 -21.09
N LEU A 151 7.63 -11.87 -21.69
CA LEU A 151 7.95 -11.98 -23.12
C LEU A 151 8.48 -13.37 -23.49
N GLY A 152 9.37 -13.92 -22.68
CA GLY A 152 9.88 -15.26 -22.91
C GLY A 152 8.81 -16.37 -22.78
N VAL A 153 7.77 -16.19 -21.97
CA VAL A 153 6.62 -17.08 -21.93
C VAL A 153 5.79 -16.94 -23.19
N LEU A 154 5.51 -15.73 -23.64
CA LEU A 154 4.76 -15.44 -24.85
C LEU A 154 5.44 -16.05 -26.08
N ASP A 155 6.74 -15.84 -26.24
CA ASP A 155 7.52 -16.39 -27.36
C ASP A 155 7.45 -17.92 -27.41
N ARG A 156 7.58 -18.60 -26.26
CA ARG A 156 7.41 -20.06 -26.17
C ARG A 156 6.01 -20.50 -26.54
N SER A 157 4.98 -19.80 -26.08
CA SER A 157 3.59 -20.08 -26.41
C SER A 157 3.30 -19.94 -27.89
N VAL A 158 3.80 -18.86 -28.52
CA VAL A 158 3.69 -18.63 -29.97
C VAL A 158 4.43 -19.72 -30.78
N ALA A 159 5.65 -20.08 -30.34
CA ALA A 159 6.41 -21.15 -30.99
C ALA A 159 5.67 -22.51 -30.92
N GLU A 160 5.07 -22.82 -29.77
CA GLU A 160 4.30 -24.05 -29.59
C GLU A 160 3.02 -24.05 -30.44
N MET A 161 2.28 -22.95 -30.49
CA MET A 161 1.10 -22.81 -31.37
C MET A 161 1.44 -23.01 -32.84
N ARG A 162 2.60 -22.45 -33.29
CA ARG A 162 3.10 -22.66 -34.69
C ARG A 162 3.48 -24.10 -34.94
N ARG A 163 4.03 -24.83 -33.96
CA ARG A 163 4.43 -26.23 -34.08
C ARG A 163 3.24 -27.17 -34.09
N THR A 164 2.21 -26.91 -33.29
CA THR A 164 1.04 -27.77 -33.15
C THR A 164 0.02 -27.66 -34.31
N LYS A 165 0.27 -26.77 -35.30
CA LYS A 165 -0.64 -26.49 -36.41
C LYS A 165 -2.09 -26.52 -35.91
N PHE A 166 -2.61 -25.38 -35.50
CA PHE A 166 -4.07 -25.26 -35.44
C PHE A 166 -4.61 -25.49 -36.83
N ALA A 167 -5.07 -26.70 -37.03
CA ALA A 167 -5.86 -27.07 -38.22
C ALA A 167 -7.28 -26.58 -38.00
#